data_890d3530df10dea96e597ac23628bd5a
#
_entry.id   890d3530df10dea96e597ac23628bd5a
#
_cell.length_a   1.000
_cell.length_b   1.000
_cell.length_c   1.000
_cell.angle_alpha   90.00
_cell.angle_beta   90.00
_cell.angle_gamma   90.00
#
_symmetry.space_group_name_H-M   'P 1'
#
loop_
_entity.id
_entity.type
_entity.pdbx_description
1 polymer ?
#
loop_
_entity_poly.entity_id
_entity_poly.type
_entity_poly.pdbx_seq_one_letter_code
_entity_poly.pdbx_strand_id
1 'polypeptide(L)'
;MEFRKLLIAGMIFSCTAMAENTNTLTVKMNDALPDGIGKSIGEITVSETPFGLLFTPDIHGLTPGIHGFHIHTNPSCLPGKQDGKSVPALMAGGHLDPKKTDKHLGPYTDKGHLGDLPGLVVTTDGNSIYPLLAPRLKSLADLKGHSLMIHKGGDNYSDEPATLGGGGARFACGVIE
;
A
#
# COMPACT_ATOMS: atom_id res chain seq x y z
N MET A 1 7.38 71.00 26.86
CA MET A 1 6.46 69.97 26.29
C MET A 1 7.34 68.88 25.67
N GLU A 2 7.68 67.84 26.47
CA GLU A 2 8.60 66.77 26.05
C GLU A 2 7.80 65.63 25.42
N PHE A 3 8.12 65.31 24.17
CA PHE A 3 7.58 64.15 23.45
C PHE A 3 8.36 62.88 23.81
N ARG A 4 7.78 62.02 24.62
CA ARG A 4 8.28 60.66 24.88
C ARG A 4 8.09 59.81 23.63
N LYS A 5 9.21 59.45 22.99
CA LYS A 5 9.22 58.44 21.90
C LYS A 5 9.03 57.04 22.48
N LEU A 6 7.90 56.40 22.16
CA LEU A 6 7.58 55.01 22.51
C LEU A 6 8.26 54.12 21.46
N LEU A 7 9.29 53.39 21.86
CA LEU A 7 9.91 52.35 21.06
C LEU A 7 9.11 51.08 21.20
N ILE A 8 8.38 50.67 20.15
CA ILE A 8 7.74 49.36 20.05
C ILE A 8 8.78 48.36 19.51
N ALA A 9 9.28 47.49 20.40
CA ALA A 9 10.13 46.35 20.00
C ALA A 9 9.24 45.29 19.39
N GLY A 10 9.29 45.14 18.07
CA GLY A 10 8.61 44.06 17.36
C GLY A 10 9.33 42.75 17.58
N MET A 11 8.68 41.80 18.29
CA MET A 11 9.16 40.47 18.50
C MET A 11 8.88 39.63 17.22
N ILE A 12 9.90 39.38 16.42
CA ILE A 12 9.80 38.51 15.23
C ILE A 12 9.82 37.07 15.73
N PHE A 13 8.66 36.40 15.71
CA PHE A 13 8.55 34.96 15.95
C PHE A 13 9.04 34.24 14.69
N SER A 14 10.27 33.76 14.70
CA SER A 14 10.79 32.89 13.64
C SER A 14 10.21 31.48 13.81
N CYS A 15 9.21 31.15 13.00
CA CYS A 15 8.68 29.80 12.92
C CYS A 15 9.65 28.95 12.09
N THR A 16 10.57 28.25 12.77
CA THR A 16 11.39 27.22 12.12
C THR A 16 10.51 26.02 11.81
N ALA A 17 10.10 25.88 10.54
CA ALA A 17 9.52 24.63 10.05
C ALA A 17 10.58 23.55 10.18
N MET A 18 10.41 22.65 11.14
CA MET A 18 11.16 21.39 11.20
C MET A 18 10.72 20.57 9.97
N ALA A 19 11.58 20.37 8.99
CA ALA A 19 11.39 19.34 7.99
C ALA A 19 11.44 18.00 8.73
N GLU A 20 10.29 17.36 8.92
CA GLU A 20 10.24 15.97 9.35
C GLU A 20 10.97 15.14 8.30
N ASN A 21 12.04 14.49 8.70
CA ASN A 21 12.77 13.54 7.88
C ASN A 21 11.91 12.27 7.81
N THR A 22 10.89 12.28 6.93
CA THR A 22 10.00 11.13 6.76
C THR A 22 10.81 10.02 6.07
N ASN A 23 11.08 8.95 6.82
CA ASN A 23 11.64 7.73 6.26
C ASN A 23 10.63 7.17 5.25
N THR A 24 11.01 7.05 3.98
CA THR A 24 10.12 6.60 2.89
C THR A 24 10.73 5.44 2.11
N LEU A 25 9.86 4.60 1.57
CA LEU A 25 10.18 3.49 0.68
C LEU A 25 9.30 3.62 -0.56
N THR A 26 9.87 3.42 -1.75
CA THR A 26 9.11 3.45 -3.01
C THR A 26 9.09 2.07 -3.64
N VAL A 27 7.90 1.59 -3.99
CA VAL A 27 7.67 0.29 -4.63
C VAL A 27 7.18 0.52 -6.05
N LYS A 28 7.96 0.06 -7.04
CA LYS A 28 7.56 0.09 -8.45
C LYS A 28 6.55 -1.01 -8.71
N MET A 29 5.39 -0.63 -9.27
CA MET A 29 4.31 -1.56 -9.59
C MET A 29 4.29 -1.88 -11.09
N ASN A 30 4.18 -3.16 -11.41
CA ASN A 30 4.14 -3.66 -12.79
C ASN A 30 2.93 -4.57 -12.99
N ASP A 31 2.41 -4.64 -14.22
CA ASP A 31 1.42 -5.63 -14.59
C ASP A 31 1.90 -7.04 -14.25
N ALA A 32 1.05 -7.85 -13.65
CA ALA A 32 1.31 -9.26 -13.40
C ALA A 32 0.75 -10.11 -14.56
N LEU A 33 1.65 -10.73 -15.34
CA LEU A 33 1.29 -11.49 -16.53
C LEU A 33 1.55 -12.99 -16.35
N PRO A 34 0.84 -13.87 -17.11
CA PRO A 34 1.07 -15.31 -17.04
C PRO A 34 2.46 -15.74 -17.49
N ASP A 35 3.14 -14.93 -18.28
CA ASP A 35 4.45 -15.18 -18.87
C ASP A 35 5.58 -14.36 -18.23
N GLY A 36 5.27 -13.49 -17.25
CA GLY A 36 6.29 -12.71 -16.56
C GLY A 36 5.78 -11.44 -15.89
N ILE A 37 6.71 -10.53 -15.69
CA ILE A 37 6.43 -9.18 -15.19
C ILE A 37 6.21 -8.27 -16.41
N GLY A 38 5.07 -7.58 -16.43
CA GLY A 38 4.69 -6.71 -17.53
C GLY A 38 5.28 -5.30 -17.42
N LYS A 39 4.65 -4.36 -18.11
CA LYS A 39 5.04 -2.94 -18.09
C LYS A 39 4.82 -2.33 -16.69
N SER A 40 5.56 -1.27 -16.39
CA SER A 40 5.30 -0.46 -15.22
C SER A 40 3.96 0.28 -15.38
N ILE A 41 3.20 0.33 -14.28
CA ILE A 41 1.94 1.07 -14.17
C ILE A 41 2.02 2.21 -13.15
N GLY A 42 3.21 2.48 -12.61
CA GLY A 42 3.47 3.52 -11.63
C GLY A 42 4.19 3.01 -10.39
N GLU A 43 4.06 3.73 -9.30
CA GLU A 43 4.73 3.43 -8.04
C GLU A 43 3.86 3.76 -6.82
N ILE A 44 4.22 3.18 -5.68
CA ILE A 44 3.59 3.45 -4.40
C ILE A 44 4.68 3.86 -3.41
N THR A 45 4.60 5.09 -2.92
CA THR A 45 5.46 5.57 -1.83
C THR A 45 4.83 5.20 -0.50
N VAL A 46 5.64 4.60 0.39
CA VAL A 46 5.23 4.24 1.75
C VAL A 46 6.03 5.08 2.73
N SER A 47 5.35 5.71 3.68
CA SER A 47 5.97 6.51 4.74
C SER A 47 5.52 6.08 6.13
N GLU A 48 6.41 6.20 7.11
CA GLU A 48 6.08 5.99 8.52
C GLU A 48 5.31 7.20 9.07
N THR A 49 4.24 6.93 9.81
CA THR A 49 3.48 7.94 10.55
C THR A 49 3.23 7.48 11.98
N PRO A 50 2.88 8.37 12.91
CA PRO A 50 2.49 7.98 14.28
C PRO A 50 1.30 7.00 14.33
N PHE A 51 0.50 6.94 13.27
CA PHE A 51 -0.73 6.14 13.21
C PHE A 51 -0.56 4.81 12.46
N GLY A 52 0.55 4.62 11.74
CA GLY A 52 0.83 3.45 10.94
C GLY A 52 1.55 3.81 9.65
N LEU A 53 1.65 2.87 8.71
CA LEU A 53 2.24 3.14 7.40
C LEU A 53 1.22 3.78 6.46
N LEU A 54 1.61 4.89 5.84
CA LEU A 54 0.82 5.58 4.83
C LEU A 54 1.32 5.18 3.44
N PHE A 55 0.45 4.56 2.65
CA PHE A 55 0.69 4.18 1.27
C PHE A 55 0.12 5.27 0.36
N THR A 56 0.98 5.91 -0.42
CA THR A 56 0.60 6.97 -1.36
C THR A 56 0.81 6.45 -2.77
N PRO A 57 -0.25 6.04 -3.47
CA PRO A 57 -0.16 5.51 -4.83
C PRO A 57 -0.03 6.64 -5.86
N ASP A 58 0.72 6.35 -6.91
CA ASP A 58 0.74 7.06 -8.20
C ASP A 58 0.66 5.97 -9.28
N ILE A 59 -0.53 5.42 -9.48
CA ILE A 59 -0.79 4.23 -10.30
C ILE A 59 -1.77 4.59 -11.42
N HIS A 60 -1.53 4.04 -12.60
CA HIS A 60 -2.29 4.33 -13.80
C HIS A 60 -2.71 3.07 -14.55
N GLY A 61 -3.79 3.17 -15.33
CA GLY A 61 -4.23 2.11 -16.25
C GLY A 61 -4.96 0.95 -15.59
N LEU A 62 -5.48 1.16 -14.37
CA LEU A 62 -6.36 0.21 -13.70
C LEU A 62 -7.81 0.37 -14.14
N THR A 63 -8.63 -0.65 -13.93
CA THR A 63 -10.08 -0.53 -14.07
C THR A 63 -10.65 0.34 -12.94
N PRO A 64 -11.63 1.23 -13.19
CA PRO A 64 -12.26 2.01 -12.12
C PRO A 64 -12.94 1.14 -11.07
N GLY A 65 -12.86 1.56 -9.80
CA GLY A 65 -13.49 0.88 -8.68
C GLY A 65 -12.58 0.70 -7.47
N ILE A 66 -12.95 -0.20 -6.58
CA ILE A 66 -12.14 -0.58 -5.43
C ILE A 66 -11.47 -1.92 -5.75
N HIS A 67 -10.16 -1.99 -5.54
CA HIS A 67 -9.36 -3.19 -5.75
C HIS A 67 -8.83 -3.74 -4.43
N GLY A 68 -8.78 -5.06 -4.31
CA GLY A 68 -8.04 -5.72 -3.23
C GLY A 68 -6.57 -5.31 -3.31
N PHE A 69 -6.03 -4.90 -2.16
CA PHE A 69 -4.67 -4.40 -2.04
C PHE A 69 -4.00 -5.03 -0.82
N HIS A 70 -2.93 -5.78 -1.04
CA HIS A 70 -2.36 -6.60 0.02
C HIS A 70 -0.83 -6.67 -0.06
N ILE A 71 -0.20 -6.96 1.10
CA ILE A 71 1.18 -7.41 1.17
C ILE A 71 1.18 -8.93 1.09
N HIS A 72 1.97 -9.47 0.16
CA HIS A 72 2.18 -10.90 -0.02
C HIS A 72 3.50 -11.36 0.60
N THR A 73 3.57 -12.64 0.98
CA THR A 73 4.62 -13.21 1.83
C THR A 73 6.01 -13.14 1.21
N ASN A 74 6.14 -13.38 -0.11
CA ASN A 74 7.45 -13.52 -0.76
C ASN A 74 7.84 -12.27 -1.56
N PRO A 75 9.15 -11.94 -1.65
CA PRO A 75 9.66 -10.84 -2.48
C PRO A 75 9.75 -11.26 -3.96
N SER A 76 8.63 -11.64 -4.56
CA SER A 76 8.59 -12.11 -5.93
C SER A 76 7.29 -11.74 -6.63
N CYS A 77 7.39 -11.25 -7.86
CA CYS A 77 6.27 -10.99 -8.76
C CYS A 77 6.23 -11.97 -9.95
N LEU A 78 7.03 -13.03 -9.90
CA LEU A 78 7.08 -14.00 -10.98
C LEU A 78 5.82 -14.88 -11.01
N PRO A 79 5.38 -15.31 -12.22
CA PRO A 79 4.30 -16.27 -12.36
C PRO A 79 4.73 -17.64 -11.85
N GLY A 80 3.76 -18.47 -11.55
CA GLY A 80 3.96 -19.87 -11.19
C GLY A 80 2.92 -20.75 -11.87
N LYS A 81 3.00 -22.06 -11.66
CA LYS A 81 2.02 -23.02 -12.19
C LYS A 81 1.11 -23.51 -11.07
N GLN A 82 -0.19 -23.47 -11.33
CA GLN A 82 -1.23 -24.07 -10.49
C GLN A 82 -2.19 -24.84 -11.40
N ASP A 83 -2.42 -26.11 -11.12
CA ASP A 83 -3.25 -27.01 -11.94
C ASP A 83 -2.86 -27.01 -13.44
N GLY A 84 -1.55 -26.98 -13.72
CA GLY A 84 -0.99 -26.95 -15.06
C GLY A 84 -1.10 -25.60 -15.79
N LYS A 85 -1.78 -24.61 -15.24
CA LYS A 85 -1.95 -23.27 -15.81
C LYS A 85 -0.96 -22.28 -15.19
N SER A 86 -0.47 -21.36 -16.01
CA SER A 86 0.35 -20.26 -15.51
C SER A 86 -0.54 -19.23 -14.81
N VAL A 87 -0.16 -18.86 -13.56
CA VAL A 87 -0.86 -17.87 -12.75
C VAL A 87 0.06 -16.69 -12.52
N PRO A 88 -0.36 -15.46 -12.86
CA PRO A 88 0.42 -14.24 -12.64
C PRO A 88 0.85 -14.08 -11.19
N ALA A 89 2.09 -13.66 -10.97
CA ALA A 89 2.68 -13.36 -9.67
C ALA A 89 2.45 -14.47 -8.59
N LEU A 90 2.26 -15.73 -8.97
CA LEU A 90 1.98 -16.83 -8.02
C LEU A 90 3.11 -16.99 -6.99
N MET A 91 4.35 -16.70 -7.41
CA MET A 91 5.53 -16.82 -6.55
C MET A 91 5.55 -15.82 -5.38
N ALA A 92 4.69 -14.79 -5.41
CA ALA A 92 4.48 -13.88 -4.27
C ALA A 92 3.91 -14.61 -3.03
N GLY A 93 3.32 -15.80 -3.21
CA GLY A 93 2.66 -16.53 -2.12
C GLY A 93 1.28 -16.00 -1.79
N GLY A 94 0.79 -16.28 -0.58
CA GLY A 94 -0.45 -15.75 0.01
C GLY A 94 -0.23 -14.38 0.66
N HIS A 95 -1.29 -13.86 1.31
CA HIS A 95 -1.18 -12.65 2.12
C HIS A 95 -0.18 -12.84 3.26
N LEU A 96 0.52 -11.79 3.65
CA LEU A 96 1.43 -11.80 4.78
C LEU A 96 0.67 -12.10 6.07
N ASP A 97 0.90 -13.29 6.63
CA ASP A 97 0.24 -13.75 7.87
C ASP A 97 1.25 -14.38 8.84
N PRO A 98 2.10 -13.59 9.51
CA PRO A 98 3.12 -14.10 10.42
C PRO A 98 2.53 -14.80 11.65
N LYS A 99 1.28 -14.51 12.00
CA LYS A 99 0.57 -15.12 13.12
C LYS A 99 -0.17 -16.41 12.73
N LYS A 100 -0.21 -16.78 11.45
CA LYS A 100 -0.93 -17.96 10.93
C LYS A 100 -2.40 -17.95 11.35
N THR A 101 -3.06 -16.83 11.16
CA THR A 101 -4.48 -16.66 11.48
C THR A 101 -5.36 -17.36 10.47
N ASP A 102 -4.87 -17.50 9.23
CA ASP A 102 -5.57 -18.07 8.08
C ASP A 102 -6.96 -17.42 7.85
N LYS A 103 -7.07 -16.11 8.16
CA LYS A 103 -8.31 -15.35 8.05
C LYS A 103 -8.10 -14.02 7.37
N HIS A 104 -8.94 -13.76 6.37
CA HIS A 104 -9.01 -12.45 5.71
C HIS A 104 -10.07 -11.58 6.41
N LEU A 105 -9.62 -10.66 7.25
CA LEU A 105 -10.50 -9.81 8.06
C LEU A 105 -10.24 -8.31 7.88
N GLY A 106 -9.45 -7.95 6.85
CA GLY A 106 -9.12 -6.57 6.52
C GLY A 106 -8.11 -5.91 7.48
N PRO A 107 -7.86 -4.60 7.28
CA PRO A 107 -6.72 -3.90 7.90
C PRO A 107 -6.94 -3.46 9.35
N TYR A 108 -8.15 -3.63 9.92
CA TYR A 108 -8.52 -2.97 11.19
C TYR A 108 -8.63 -3.91 12.38
N THR A 109 -8.23 -5.17 12.27
CA THR A 109 -8.26 -6.17 13.34
C THR A 109 -7.00 -7.01 13.40
N ASP A 110 -6.54 -7.35 14.59
CA ASP A 110 -5.36 -8.21 14.81
C ASP A 110 -5.65 -9.71 14.63
N LYS A 111 -6.88 -10.07 14.29
CA LYS A 111 -7.35 -11.45 14.18
C LYS A 111 -7.22 -12.01 12.75
N GLY A 112 -6.84 -11.20 11.77
CA GLY A 112 -6.64 -11.55 10.37
C GLY A 112 -5.20 -11.33 9.90
N HIS A 113 -4.96 -11.59 8.61
CA HIS A 113 -3.68 -11.41 7.97
C HIS A 113 -3.13 -10.01 8.21
N LEU A 114 -1.84 -9.89 8.57
CA LEU A 114 -1.19 -8.59 8.73
C LEU A 114 -1.10 -7.84 7.40
N GLY A 115 -0.99 -8.58 6.29
CA GLY A 115 -0.88 -8.04 4.95
C GLY A 115 -2.17 -7.50 4.34
N ASP A 116 -3.32 -7.62 5.01
CA ASP A 116 -4.57 -7.03 4.54
C ASP A 116 -4.50 -5.51 4.70
N LEU A 117 -4.58 -4.77 3.58
CA LEU A 117 -4.53 -3.32 3.52
C LEU A 117 -5.91 -2.74 3.21
N PRO A 118 -6.14 -1.43 3.40
CA PRO A 118 -7.34 -0.78 2.89
C PRO A 118 -7.43 -0.94 1.37
N GLY A 119 -8.66 -1.17 0.86
CA GLY A 119 -8.88 -1.33 -0.57
C GLY A 119 -8.41 -0.12 -1.38
N LEU A 120 -7.73 -0.38 -2.50
CA LEU A 120 -7.18 0.65 -3.37
C LEU A 120 -8.31 1.27 -4.21
N VAL A 121 -8.51 2.57 -4.09
CA VAL A 121 -9.54 3.30 -4.86
C VAL A 121 -8.96 3.75 -6.20
N VAL A 122 -9.61 3.35 -7.29
CA VAL A 122 -9.28 3.76 -8.67
C VAL A 122 -10.40 4.65 -9.22
N THR A 123 -10.04 5.82 -9.66
CA THR A 123 -10.93 6.82 -10.23
C THR A 123 -11.43 6.43 -11.63
N THR A 124 -12.41 7.16 -12.15
CA THR A 124 -13.04 6.84 -13.47
C THR A 124 -12.08 6.96 -14.66
N ASP A 125 -10.97 7.67 -14.49
CA ASP A 125 -9.88 7.80 -15.47
C ASP A 125 -8.80 6.71 -15.35
N GLY A 126 -8.98 5.73 -14.44
CA GLY A 126 -8.08 4.60 -14.27
C GLY A 126 -6.87 4.89 -13.39
N ASN A 127 -6.90 5.96 -12.59
CA ASN A 127 -5.80 6.36 -11.73
C ASN A 127 -6.10 6.05 -10.25
N SER A 128 -5.06 5.71 -9.49
CA SER A 128 -5.13 5.61 -8.03
C SER A 128 -4.09 6.56 -7.45
N ILE A 129 -4.58 7.61 -6.74
CA ILE A 129 -3.77 8.69 -6.17
C ILE A 129 -4.13 8.99 -4.71
N TYR A 130 -5.13 8.30 -4.15
CA TYR A 130 -5.59 8.56 -2.78
C TYR A 130 -4.75 7.79 -1.76
N PRO A 131 -4.15 8.46 -0.78
CA PRO A 131 -3.38 7.79 0.27
C PRO A 131 -4.24 6.86 1.13
N LEU A 132 -3.62 5.77 1.60
CA LEU A 132 -4.24 4.72 2.41
C LEU A 132 -3.41 4.50 3.67
N LEU A 133 -4.03 4.58 4.84
CA LEU A 133 -3.37 4.33 6.12
C LEU A 133 -3.56 2.87 6.54
N ALA A 134 -2.44 2.15 6.72
CA ALA A 134 -2.42 0.80 7.27
C ALA A 134 -2.03 0.86 8.77
N PRO A 135 -3.01 0.89 9.70
CA PRO A 135 -2.76 1.22 11.09
C PRO A 135 -2.03 0.13 11.87
N ARG A 136 -2.00 -1.12 11.38
CA ARG A 136 -1.34 -2.26 12.02
C ARG A 136 0.14 -2.39 11.68
N LEU A 137 0.57 -1.82 10.55
CA LEU A 137 1.97 -1.77 10.14
C LEU A 137 2.63 -0.54 10.75
N LYS A 138 3.79 -0.69 11.39
CA LYS A 138 4.41 0.38 12.15
C LYS A 138 5.77 0.82 11.62
N SER A 139 6.48 -0.07 10.94
CA SER A 139 7.81 0.21 10.42
C SER A 139 7.94 -0.22 8.97
N LEU A 140 8.69 0.55 8.17
CA LEU A 140 9.07 0.16 6.81
C LEU A 140 9.91 -1.12 6.78
N ALA A 141 10.61 -1.42 7.89
CA ALA A 141 11.36 -2.67 8.03
C ALA A 141 10.44 -3.91 7.98
N ASP A 142 9.18 -3.78 8.42
CA ASP A 142 8.19 -4.87 8.40
C ASP A 142 7.77 -5.25 6.97
N LEU A 143 8.06 -4.39 5.98
CA LEU A 143 7.68 -4.59 4.57
C LEU A 143 8.78 -5.26 3.74
N LYS A 144 10.03 -5.15 4.16
CA LYS A 144 11.18 -5.66 3.39
C LYS A 144 11.12 -7.17 3.24
N GLY A 145 11.44 -7.65 2.03
CA GLY A 145 11.39 -9.08 1.74
C GLY A 145 9.98 -9.60 1.42
N HIS A 146 9.07 -8.72 1.10
CA HIS A 146 7.69 -9.00 0.71
C HIS A 146 7.36 -8.38 -0.66
N SER A 147 6.11 -8.48 -1.09
CA SER A 147 5.63 -7.80 -2.29
C SER A 147 4.27 -7.15 -2.06
N LEU A 148 4.02 -6.04 -2.74
CA LEU A 148 2.69 -5.43 -2.85
C LEU A 148 1.92 -6.06 -4.00
N MET A 149 0.62 -6.27 -3.79
CA MET A 149 -0.26 -6.85 -4.79
C MET A 149 -1.54 -6.03 -4.93
N ILE A 150 -1.91 -5.74 -6.18
CA ILE A 150 -3.22 -5.21 -6.54
C ILE A 150 -3.98 -6.32 -7.25
N HIS A 151 -5.22 -6.58 -6.80
CA HIS A 151 -6.09 -7.61 -7.36
C HIS A 151 -7.08 -7.02 -8.39
N LYS A 152 -7.65 -7.89 -9.24
CA LYS A 152 -8.67 -7.48 -10.23
C LYS A 152 -10.03 -7.18 -9.61
N GLY A 153 -10.39 -7.91 -8.55
CA GLY A 153 -11.61 -7.71 -7.79
C GLY A 153 -11.43 -6.74 -6.62
N GLY A 154 -12.55 -6.47 -5.94
CA GLY A 154 -12.59 -5.65 -4.74
C GLY A 154 -12.08 -6.37 -3.48
N ASP A 155 -12.47 -5.82 -2.34
CA ASP A 155 -12.19 -6.42 -1.03
C ASP A 155 -13.33 -6.10 -0.06
N ASN A 156 -14.03 -7.13 0.41
CA ASN A 156 -15.09 -7.00 1.40
C ASN A 156 -14.62 -7.25 2.85
N TYR A 157 -13.30 -7.47 3.03
CA TYR A 157 -12.67 -7.78 4.33
C TYR A 157 -13.24 -9.03 5.02
N SER A 158 -13.59 -10.04 4.23
CA SER A 158 -14.16 -11.31 4.70
C SER A 158 -13.76 -12.46 3.79
N ASP A 159 -13.77 -13.67 4.31
CA ASP A 159 -13.64 -14.89 3.50
C ASP A 159 -14.98 -15.36 2.91
N GLU A 160 -16.06 -14.66 3.21
CA GLU A 160 -17.40 -14.95 2.69
C GLU A 160 -17.99 -13.72 1.97
N PRO A 161 -18.76 -13.90 0.89
CA PRO A 161 -19.11 -15.17 0.20
C PRO A 161 -17.99 -15.70 -0.70
N ALA A 162 -16.89 -14.95 -0.89
CA ALA A 162 -15.73 -15.34 -1.67
C ALA A 162 -14.46 -15.18 -0.83
N THR A 163 -13.57 -16.15 -0.91
CA THR A 163 -12.31 -16.16 -0.16
C THR A 163 -11.45 -14.91 -0.46
N LEU A 164 -10.69 -14.47 0.55
CA LEU A 164 -9.76 -13.35 0.45
C LEU A 164 -10.42 -12.07 -0.09
N GLY A 165 -11.60 -11.73 0.48
CA GLY A 165 -12.29 -10.50 0.15
C GLY A 165 -12.92 -10.44 -1.25
N GLY A 166 -12.81 -11.51 -2.04
CA GLY A 166 -13.23 -11.53 -3.44
C GLY A 166 -12.24 -10.87 -4.39
N GLY A 167 -11.00 -10.60 -3.97
CA GLY A 167 -9.96 -9.98 -4.79
C GLY A 167 -9.64 -10.70 -6.08
N GLY A 168 -9.72 -12.04 -6.08
CA GLY A 168 -9.56 -12.85 -7.27
C GLY A 168 -8.16 -12.76 -7.90
N ALA A 169 -8.12 -12.60 -9.21
CA ALA A 169 -6.86 -12.62 -9.96
C ALA A 169 -5.94 -11.44 -9.60
N ARG A 170 -4.62 -11.69 -9.63
CA ARG A 170 -3.57 -10.70 -9.42
C ARG A 170 -3.45 -9.83 -10.67
N PHE A 171 -3.52 -8.53 -10.48
CA PHE A 171 -3.48 -7.54 -11.57
C PHE A 171 -2.08 -6.93 -11.70
N ALA A 172 -1.53 -6.44 -10.60
CA ALA A 172 -0.21 -5.83 -10.57
C ALA A 172 0.54 -6.19 -9.29
N CYS A 173 1.86 -6.20 -9.40
CA CYS A 173 2.77 -6.62 -8.33
C CYS A 173 4.02 -5.74 -8.31
N GLY A 174 4.54 -5.46 -7.11
CA GLY A 174 5.81 -4.79 -6.88
C GLY A 174 6.58 -5.44 -5.73
N VAL A 175 7.86 -5.76 -5.95
CA VAL A 175 8.74 -6.27 -4.88
C VAL A 175 9.17 -5.11 -3.98
N ILE A 176 9.18 -5.35 -2.67
CA ILE A 176 9.61 -4.39 -1.65
C ILE A 176 11.05 -4.72 -1.25
N GLU A 177 11.99 -3.85 -1.60
CA GLU A 177 13.43 -3.99 -1.36
C GLU A 177 13.91 -3.22 -0.12
#